data_2e072f7ce71885b970c48705736d187e
#
_entry.id   2e072f7ce71885b970c48705736d187e
#
_cell.length_a   1.000
_cell.length_b   1.000
_cell.length_c   1.000
_cell.angle_alpha   90.00
_cell.angle_beta   90.00
_cell.angle_gamma   90.00
#
_symmetry.space_group_name_H-M   'P 1'
#
loop_
_entity.id
_entity.type
_entity.pdbx_description
1 polymer ?
#
loop_
_entity_poly.entity_id
_entity_poly.type
_entity_poly.pdbx_seq_one_letter_code
_entity_poly.pdbx_strand_id
1 'polypeptide(L)'
;KGEFDGGGFTIKGLKKPLFEKVQEGTVRNLKIENAEINSTEESSKNAVITKESNHAVFESLNLADIKVSGVSYNAVVTGYDYTSSVFSKIQIRNAQITGTKNYNAVLAGRASGSQIQDVSVIGSSVALSGTDCGGFIGEGKNVTISRVYSDADMTVNTYTDDKNRTQSAGFIGNLTGKSSVEYVFAAGKVDHKTSEQLYNFIGTPDALKTMVKNSFVIQNAG
;
A
#
# COMPACT_ATOMS: atom_id res chain seq x y z
N LYS A 1 2.45 -24.51 -3.29
CA LYS A 1 1.30 -24.24 -2.41
C LYS A 1 1.70 -24.54 -0.98
N GLY A 2 1.63 -23.57 -0.11
CA GLY A 2 1.96 -23.71 1.31
C GLY A 2 1.12 -22.73 2.14
N GLU A 3 1.03 -23.04 3.43
CA GLU A 3 0.37 -22.17 4.40
C GLU A 3 1.32 -21.86 5.54
N PHE A 4 1.38 -20.59 5.90
CA PHE A 4 1.99 -20.09 7.10
C PHE A 4 0.90 -19.54 8.02
N ASP A 5 0.51 -20.31 9.01
CA ASP A 5 -0.43 -19.90 10.05
C ASP A 5 0.36 -19.44 11.28
N GLY A 6 0.28 -18.15 11.58
CA GLY A 6 0.93 -17.56 12.75
C GLY A 6 0.29 -17.95 14.09
N GLY A 7 -0.84 -18.64 14.10
CA GLY A 7 -1.52 -19.10 15.31
C GLY A 7 -1.90 -17.97 16.29
N GLY A 8 -1.96 -16.73 15.80
CA GLY A 8 -2.18 -15.54 16.62
C GLY A 8 -0.94 -15.08 17.40
N PHE A 9 0.21 -15.72 17.21
CA PHE A 9 1.48 -15.31 17.83
C PHE A 9 2.03 -14.03 17.22
N THR A 10 2.90 -13.38 17.98
CA THR A 10 3.53 -12.11 17.59
C THR A 10 5.00 -12.32 17.27
N ILE A 11 5.42 -11.87 16.08
CA ILE A 11 6.82 -11.71 15.69
C ILE A 11 7.22 -10.26 15.96
N LYS A 12 8.36 -10.03 16.63
CA LYS A 12 8.83 -8.68 16.93
C LYS A 12 10.20 -8.39 16.33
N GLY A 13 10.41 -7.13 15.94
CA GLY A 13 11.71 -6.61 15.59
C GLY A 13 12.30 -7.16 14.28
N LEU A 14 11.46 -7.53 13.31
CA LEU A 14 11.94 -7.97 11.99
C LEU A 14 12.80 -6.88 11.34
N LYS A 15 13.95 -7.30 10.81
CA LYS A 15 14.87 -6.43 10.06
C LYS A 15 14.97 -6.81 8.57
N LYS A 16 14.29 -7.87 8.18
CA LYS A 16 14.16 -8.33 6.78
C LYS A 16 12.74 -8.79 6.53
N PRO A 17 12.27 -8.81 5.29
CA PRO A 17 10.99 -9.41 4.93
C PRO A 17 10.86 -10.83 5.47
N LEU A 18 9.66 -11.19 5.92
CA LEU A 18 9.40 -12.55 6.42
C LEU A 18 9.56 -13.58 5.28
N PHE A 19 9.18 -13.19 4.07
CA PHE A 19 9.35 -13.99 2.85
C PHE A 19 9.94 -13.17 1.71
N GLU A 20 10.76 -13.78 0.87
CA GLU A 20 11.16 -13.19 -0.40
C GLU A 20 9.99 -13.19 -1.39
N LYS A 21 9.26 -14.32 -1.44
CA LYS A 21 8.12 -14.49 -2.34
C LYS A 21 7.06 -15.39 -1.73
N VAL A 22 5.79 -15.01 -1.88
CA VAL A 22 4.63 -15.85 -1.60
C VAL A 22 3.91 -16.13 -2.92
N GLN A 23 3.99 -17.39 -3.37
CA GLN A 23 3.36 -17.84 -4.61
C GLN A 23 2.37 -18.95 -4.33
N GLU A 24 1.09 -18.75 -4.69
CA GLU A 24 -0.01 -19.69 -4.45
C GLU A 24 -0.09 -20.17 -2.99
N GLY A 25 0.34 -19.32 -2.06
CA GLY A 25 0.44 -19.63 -0.64
C GLY A 25 -0.46 -18.72 0.21
N THR A 26 -0.68 -19.15 1.45
CA THR A 26 -1.46 -18.41 2.45
C THR A 26 -0.58 -17.97 3.62
N VAL A 27 -0.69 -16.70 4.02
CA VAL A 27 -0.12 -16.17 5.27
C VAL A 27 -1.27 -15.63 6.09
N ARG A 28 -1.49 -16.21 7.27
CA ARG A 28 -2.64 -15.82 8.09
C ARG A 28 -2.39 -15.87 9.61
N ASN A 29 -3.34 -15.28 10.35
CA ASN A 29 -3.38 -15.30 11.82
C ASN A 29 -2.06 -14.86 12.45
N LEU A 30 -1.45 -13.79 11.95
CA LEU A 30 -0.13 -13.35 12.35
C LEU A 30 -0.17 -11.92 12.89
N LYS A 31 0.60 -11.69 13.96
CA LYS A 31 0.89 -10.33 14.46
C LYS A 31 2.37 -10.03 14.24
N ILE A 32 2.66 -8.81 13.76
CA ILE A 32 4.04 -8.32 13.67
C ILE A 32 4.11 -6.95 14.33
N GLU A 33 5.09 -6.75 15.17
CA GLU A 33 5.33 -5.50 15.89
C GLU A 33 6.79 -5.07 15.78
N ASN A 34 7.01 -3.74 15.72
CA ASN A 34 8.35 -3.14 15.73
C ASN A 34 9.26 -3.64 14.62
N ALA A 35 8.74 -3.84 13.41
CA ALA A 35 9.55 -4.21 12.27
C ALA A 35 10.20 -2.98 11.63
N GLU A 36 11.45 -3.13 11.18
CA GLU A 36 12.20 -2.09 10.48
C GLU A 36 12.91 -2.69 9.28
N ILE A 37 12.35 -2.50 8.11
CA ILE A 37 12.88 -2.99 6.84
C ILE A 37 13.53 -1.84 6.09
N ASN A 38 14.78 -1.99 5.74
CA ASN A 38 15.53 -0.96 5.02
C ASN A 38 16.31 -1.59 3.86
N SER A 39 16.25 -0.97 2.68
CA SER A 39 17.05 -1.37 1.52
C SER A 39 17.45 -0.15 0.69
N THR A 40 18.70 -0.12 0.29
CA THR A 40 19.27 0.91 -0.59
C THR A 40 19.33 0.46 -2.07
N GLU A 41 18.94 -0.76 -2.38
CA GLU A 41 18.99 -1.29 -3.75
C GLU A 41 17.86 -0.68 -4.61
N GLU A 42 18.20 -0.17 -5.78
CA GLU A 42 17.25 0.52 -6.67
C GLU A 42 16.08 -0.35 -7.12
N SER A 43 16.31 -1.63 -7.35
CA SER A 43 15.30 -2.59 -7.82
C SER A 43 14.62 -3.35 -6.68
N SER A 44 14.94 -3.03 -5.43
CA SER A 44 14.41 -3.79 -4.31
C SER A 44 12.93 -3.52 -4.11
N LYS A 45 12.20 -4.58 -3.88
CA LYS A 45 10.84 -4.56 -3.39
C LYS A 45 10.89 -4.80 -1.90
N ASN A 46 10.41 -3.85 -1.11
CA ASN A 46 10.56 -3.90 0.34
C ASN A 46 9.20 -3.99 1.01
N ALA A 47 9.00 -5.04 1.77
CA ALA A 47 7.83 -5.13 2.63
C ALA A 47 8.11 -5.99 3.85
N VAL A 48 7.22 -5.94 4.84
CA VAL A 48 7.41 -6.71 6.08
C VAL A 48 7.02 -8.17 5.87
N ILE A 49 5.91 -8.45 5.17
CA ILE A 49 5.48 -9.83 4.94
C ILE A 49 6.24 -10.43 3.76
N THR A 50 6.17 -9.84 2.58
CA THR A 50 6.82 -10.40 1.41
C THR A 50 7.24 -9.34 0.39
N LYS A 51 8.40 -9.53 -0.23
CA LYS A 51 8.81 -8.66 -1.32
C LYS A 51 7.89 -8.80 -2.53
N GLU A 52 7.51 -10.03 -2.86
CA GLU A 52 6.68 -10.38 -4.01
C GLU A 52 5.54 -11.31 -3.66
N SER A 53 4.39 -11.12 -4.29
CA SER A 53 3.25 -12.02 -4.18
C SER A 53 2.66 -12.36 -5.55
N ASN A 54 2.07 -13.54 -5.65
CA ASN A 54 1.39 -14.02 -6.84
C ASN A 54 0.36 -15.09 -6.45
N HIS A 55 -0.93 -14.86 -6.71
CA HIS A 55 -2.02 -15.73 -6.28
C HIS A 55 -1.93 -16.08 -4.78
N ALA A 56 -1.52 -15.13 -3.96
CA ALA A 56 -1.32 -15.30 -2.53
C ALA A 56 -2.57 -14.91 -1.74
N VAL A 57 -2.71 -15.46 -0.54
CA VAL A 57 -3.74 -15.06 0.42
C VAL A 57 -3.08 -14.50 1.67
N PHE A 58 -3.45 -13.26 2.01
CA PHE A 58 -3.04 -12.58 3.24
C PHE A 58 -4.31 -12.32 4.05
N GLU A 59 -4.45 -13.02 5.17
CA GLU A 59 -5.69 -12.96 5.96
C GLU A 59 -5.42 -12.83 7.45
N SER A 60 -6.23 -12.04 8.14
CA SER A 60 -6.20 -11.91 9.60
C SER A 60 -4.81 -11.51 10.12
N LEU A 61 -4.27 -10.42 9.55
CA LEU A 61 -2.97 -9.87 9.93
C LEU A 61 -3.15 -8.63 10.81
N ASN A 62 -2.35 -8.53 11.87
CA ASN A 62 -2.27 -7.35 12.73
C ASN A 62 -0.82 -6.85 12.77
N LEU A 63 -0.57 -5.71 12.14
CA LEU A 63 0.76 -5.20 11.86
C LEU A 63 0.89 -3.81 12.50
N ALA A 64 1.81 -3.65 13.46
CA ALA A 64 1.92 -2.41 14.23
C ALA A 64 3.36 -1.94 14.40
N ASP A 65 3.53 -0.60 14.47
CA ASP A 65 4.81 0.05 14.71
C ASP A 65 5.88 -0.36 13.69
N ILE A 66 5.55 -0.17 12.43
CA ILE A 66 6.31 -0.64 11.27
C ILE A 66 7.07 0.53 10.63
N LYS A 67 8.34 0.30 10.28
CA LYS A 67 9.10 1.21 9.44
C LYS A 67 9.59 0.46 8.19
N VAL A 68 9.29 1.00 7.02
CA VAL A 68 9.83 0.49 5.75
C VAL A 68 10.44 1.64 4.98
N SER A 69 11.72 1.53 4.64
CA SER A 69 12.42 2.55 3.88
C SER A 69 13.22 1.93 2.73
N GLY A 70 13.25 2.64 1.61
CA GLY A 70 13.97 2.17 0.43
C GLY A 70 13.75 3.05 -0.79
N VAL A 71 14.13 2.53 -1.94
CA VAL A 71 14.04 3.26 -3.20
C VAL A 71 12.62 3.18 -3.77
N SER A 72 12.14 1.99 -4.08
CA SER A 72 10.82 1.76 -4.68
C SER A 72 10.09 0.58 -4.04
N TYR A 73 8.80 0.44 -4.31
CA TYR A 73 7.96 -0.68 -3.88
C TYR A 73 8.00 -0.92 -2.36
N ASN A 74 8.02 0.16 -1.58
CA ASN A 74 8.01 0.05 -0.12
C ASN A 74 6.58 -0.10 0.39
N ALA A 75 6.31 -1.16 1.16
CA ALA A 75 4.99 -1.42 1.73
C ALA A 75 5.05 -2.25 3.02
N VAL A 76 3.90 -2.44 3.68
CA VAL A 76 3.83 -3.29 4.86
C VAL A 76 3.57 -4.76 4.48
N VAL A 77 2.62 -5.04 3.58
CA VAL A 77 2.27 -6.42 3.24
C VAL A 77 3.05 -6.94 2.06
N THR A 78 3.02 -6.28 0.91
CA THR A 78 3.77 -6.72 -0.27
C THR A 78 4.34 -5.53 -1.05
N GLY A 79 5.60 -5.63 -1.45
CA GLY A 79 6.19 -4.63 -2.33
C GLY A 79 5.57 -4.68 -3.73
N TYR A 80 5.42 -5.87 -4.29
CA TYR A 80 4.87 -6.08 -5.62
C TYR A 80 3.97 -7.32 -5.67
N ASP A 81 2.68 -7.12 -5.89
CA ASP A 81 1.76 -8.20 -6.19
C ASP A 81 1.56 -8.31 -7.70
N TYR A 82 1.98 -9.44 -8.25
CA TYR A 82 1.96 -9.68 -9.70
C TYR A 82 0.56 -9.90 -10.22
N THR A 83 -0.24 -10.72 -9.53
CA THR A 83 -1.62 -10.98 -9.95
C THR A 83 -2.44 -11.74 -8.89
N SER A 84 -3.71 -11.38 -8.82
CA SER A 84 -4.81 -12.13 -8.23
C SER A 84 -4.60 -12.59 -6.78
N SER A 85 -3.92 -11.78 -5.96
CA SER A 85 -3.83 -12.05 -4.53
C SER A 85 -5.07 -11.55 -3.79
N VAL A 86 -5.30 -12.11 -2.61
CA VAL A 86 -6.39 -11.73 -1.71
C VAL A 86 -5.82 -11.13 -0.43
N PHE A 87 -6.31 -9.95 -0.07
CA PHE A 87 -5.97 -9.24 1.16
C PHE A 87 -7.24 -9.06 1.96
N SER A 88 -7.35 -9.71 3.11
CA SER A 88 -8.58 -9.64 3.91
C SER A 88 -8.34 -9.61 5.41
N LYS A 89 -9.18 -8.87 6.13
CA LYS A 89 -9.11 -8.76 7.61
C LYS A 89 -7.72 -8.33 8.10
N ILE A 90 -7.17 -7.28 7.47
CA ILE A 90 -5.83 -6.77 7.79
C ILE A 90 -5.96 -5.46 8.55
N GLN A 91 -5.26 -5.36 9.67
CA GLN A 91 -5.11 -4.12 10.41
C GLN A 91 -3.65 -3.69 10.43
N ILE A 92 -3.39 -2.46 9.98
CA ILE A 92 -2.07 -1.84 10.01
C ILE A 92 -2.16 -0.58 10.87
N ARG A 93 -1.25 -0.44 11.84
CA ARG A 93 -1.18 0.72 12.73
C ARG A 93 0.22 1.28 12.82
N ASN A 94 0.32 2.62 12.85
CA ASN A 94 1.59 3.33 13.04
C ASN A 94 2.68 2.90 12.05
N ALA A 95 2.34 2.70 10.79
CA ALA A 95 3.31 2.38 9.76
C ALA A 95 3.93 3.67 9.18
N GLN A 96 5.23 3.69 9.02
CA GLN A 96 5.99 4.76 8.40
C GLN A 96 6.68 4.21 7.15
N ILE A 97 6.28 4.71 5.99
CA ILE A 97 6.83 4.31 4.70
C ILE A 97 7.63 5.48 4.14
N THR A 98 8.88 5.24 3.78
CA THR A 98 9.73 6.24 3.13
C THR A 98 10.29 5.70 1.83
N GLY A 99 10.07 6.42 0.72
CA GLY A 99 10.54 6.03 -0.60
C GLY A 99 11.10 7.19 -1.39
N THR A 100 12.14 6.93 -2.19
CA THR A 100 12.78 7.95 -3.02
C THR A 100 12.37 7.88 -4.49
N LYS A 101 11.71 6.81 -4.91
CA LYS A 101 11.15 6.62 -6.26
C LYS A 101 9.71 6.07 -6.16
N ASN A 102 9.27 5.26 -7.09
CA ASN A 102 7.88 4.92 -7.37
C ASN A 102 7.32 3.76 -6.51
N TYR A 103 6.00 3.63 -6.48
CA TYR A 103 5.26 2.50 -5.92
C TYR A 103 5.44 2.33 -4.42
N ASN A 104 5.30 3.42 -3.67
CA ASN A 104 5.38 3.39 -2.21
C ASN A 104 3.98 3.59 -1.61
N ALA A 105 3.61 2.74 -0.66
CA ALA A 105 2.31 2.82 -0.01
C ALA A 105 2.25 1.99 1.28
N VAL A 106 1.19 2.13 2.08
CA VAL A 106 1.11 1.37 3.34
C VAL A 106 0.79 -0.11 3.11
N LEU A 107 -0.25 -0.47 2.33
CA LEU A 107 -0.63 -1.88 2.14
C LEU A 107 0.27 -2.58 1.12
N ALA A 108 0.33 -2.06 -0.09
CA ALA A 108 1.04 -2.66 -1.21
C ALA A 108 1.63 -1.59 -2.12
N GLY A 109 2.88 -1.73 -2.52
CA GLY A 109 3.50 -0.84 -3.50
C GLY A 109 2.80 -0.94 -4.86
N ARG A 110 2.53 -2.16 -5.30
CA ARG A 110 1.71 -2.46 -6.48
C ARG A 110 0.80 -3.65 -6.23
N ALA A 111 -0.44 -3.59 -6.75
CA ALA A 111 -1.41 -4.70 -6.72
C ALA A 111 -2.06 -4.87 -8.11
N SER A 112 -2.15 -6.11 -8.60
CA SER A 112 -2.72 -6.41 -9.91
C SER A 112 -3.71 -7.57 -9.85
N GLY A 113 -4.94 -7.37 -10.36
CA GLY A 113 -5.99 -8.38 -10.37
C GLY A 113 -6.49 -8.82 -8.98
N SER A 114 -6.16 -8.07 -7.94
CA SER A 114 -6.28 -8.48 -6.54
C SER A 114 -7.61 -8.08 -5.92
N GLN A 115 -8.02 -8.83 -4.91
CA GLN A 115 -9.18 -8.53 -4.08
C GLN A 115 -8.70 -8.02 -2.70
N ILE A 116 -9.19 -6.86 -2.28
CA ILE A 116 -8.79 -6.20 -1.05
C ILE A 116 -10.04 -5.85 -0.28
N GLN A 117 -10.22 -6.44 0.89
CA GLN A 117 -11.42 -6.21 1.68
C GLN A 117 -11.18 -6.27 3.18
N ASP A 118 -11.99 -5.54 3.93
CA ASP A 118 -11.92 -5.53 5.40
C ASP A 118 -10.54 -5.15 5.90
N VAL A 119 -9.97 -4.04 5.36
CA VAL A 119 -8.63 -3.55 5.71
C VAL A 119 -8.73 -2.20 6.40
N SER A 120 -7.97 -2.04 7.48
CA SER A 120 -7.83 -0.76 8.16
C SER A 120 -6.36 -0.34 8.26
N VAL A 121 -6.09 0.91 7.90
CA VAL A 121 -4.81 1.59 8.07
C VAL A 121 -5.03 2.78 8.99
N ILE A 122 -4.34 2.81 10.13
CA ILE A 122 -4.58 3.77 11.21
C ILE A 122 -3.27 4.40 11.66
N GLY A 123 -3.22 5.74 11.73
CA GLY A 123 -2.10 6.52 12.26
C GLY A 123 -0.80 6.31 11.47
N SER A 124 -0.91 6.04 10.18
CA SER A 124 0.23 5.71 9.34
C SER A 124 0.68 6.90 8.48
N SER A 125 1.88 6.84 7.92
CA SER A 125 2.40 7.90 7.07
C SER A 125 3.24 7.38 5.91
N VAL A 126 3.21 8.12 4.80
CA VAL A 126 4.02 7.87 3.61
C VAL A 126 4.76 9.13 3.21
N ALA A 127 6.09 9.11 3.29
CA ALA A 127 6.96 10.20 2.83
C ALA A 127 7.69 9.75 1.57
N LEU A 128 7.56 10.50 0.48
CA LEU A 128 8.02 10.04 -0.82
C LEU A 128 8.54 11.16 -1.73
N SER A 129 9.29 10.76 -2.74
CA SER A 129 9.77 11.63 -3.82
C SER A 129 9.57 10.98 -5.20
N GLY A 130 8.50 10.21 -5.40
CA GLY A 130 8.26 9.46 -6.65
C GLY A 130 6.83 9.55 -7.13
N THR A 131 6.53 8.84 -8.22
CA THR A 131 5.19 8.70 -8.80
C THR A 131 4.54 7.37 -8.45
N ASP A 132 3.26 7.20 -8.76
CA ASP A 132 2.50 5.98 -8.48
C ASP A 132 2.58 5.56 -7.00
N CYS A 133 2.46 6.56 -6.12
CA CYS A 133 2.54 6.38 -4.68
C CYS A 133 1.21 6.76 -4.01
N GLY A 134 0.83 6.04 -2.98
CA GLY A 134 -0.44 6.27 -2.29
C GLY A 134 -0.40 6.02 -0.79
N GLY A 135 -1.32 6.63 -0.06
CA GLY A 135 -1.46 6.35 1.36
C GLY A 135 -1.86 4.90 1.64
N PHE A 136 -2.50 4.22 0.70
CA PHE A 136 -2.96 2.84 0.84
C PHE A 136 -2.32 1.90 -0.19
N ILE A 137 -2.42 2.19 -1.48
CA ILE A 137 -1.79 1.43 -2.59
C ILE A 137 -1.06 2.41 -3.51
N GLY A 138 0.13 2.06 -3.97
CA GLY A 138 0.87 2.84 -4.95
C GLY A 138 0.24 2.75 -6.34
N GLU A 139 0.26 1.58 -6.95
CA GLU A 139 -0.43 1.28 -8.21
C GLU A 139 -1.42 0.13 -8.03
N GLY A 140 -2.68 0.34 -8.45
CA GLY A 140 -3.71 -0.68 -8.54
C GLY A 140 -4.13 -0.92 -9.99
N LYS A 141 -4.08 -2.17 -10.46
CA LYS A 141 -4.54 -2.55 -11.79
C LYS A 141 -5.54 -3.71 -11.73
N ASN A 142 -6.76 -3.51 -12.28
CA ASN A 142 -7.83 -4.51 -12.22
C ASN A 142 -8.12 -4.99 -10.79
N VAL A 143 -8.11 -4.10 -9.81
CA VAL A 143 -8.32 -4.43 -8.40
C VAL A 143 -9.78 -4.22 -7.98
N THR A 144 -10.23 -5.04 -7.05
CA THR A 144 -11.50 -4.86 -6.37
C THR A 144 -11.23 -4.53 -4.90
N ILE A 145 -11.66 -3.35 -4.46
CA ILE A 145 -11.41 -2.82 -3.12
C ILE A 145 -12.75 -2.56 -2.45
N SER A 146 -12.96 -3.12 -1.27
CA SER A 146 -14.20 -2.92 -0.52
C SER A 146 -14.01 -2.91 1.00
N ARG A 147 -14.80 -2.09 1.69
CA ARG A 147 -14.80 -1.98 3.16
C ARG A 147 -13.40 -1.69 3.73
N VAL A 148 -12.84 -0.55 3.29
CA VAL A 148 -11.50 -0.10 3.68
C VAL A 148 -11.58 1.24 4.40
N TYR A 149 -10.83 1.35 5.48
CA TYR A 149 -10.51 2.60 6.15
C TYR A 149 -9.02 2.90 6.03
N SER A 150 -8.67 4.15 5.70
CA SER A 150 -7.27 4.61 5.73
C SER A 150 -7.21 6.08 6.15
N ASP A 151 -6.44 6.36 7.19
CA ASP A 151 -6.06 7.72 7.59
C ASP A 151 -4.56 8.00 7.39
N ALA A 152 -3.94 7.26 6.48
CA ALA A 152 -2.51 7.42 6.22
C ALA A 152 -2.21 8.83 5.68
N ASP A 153 -1.41 9.57 6.41
CA ASP A 153 -0.91 10.87 5.98
C ASP A 153 0.15 10.70 4.89
N MET A 154 0.12 11.57 3.87
CA MET A 154 1.07 11.52 2.78
C MET A 154 1.80 12.84 2.63
N THR A 155 3.13 12.79 2.60
CA THR A 155 4.00 13.93 2.31
C THR A 155 4.79 13.67 1.03
N VAL A 156 4.62 14.54 0.03
CA VAL A 156 5.37 14.48 -1.22
C VAL A 156 6.43 15.56 -1.24
N ASN A 157 7.70 15.16 -1.24
CA ASN A 157 8.82 16.08 -1.12
C ASN A 157 9.20 16.74 -2.45
N THR A 158 9.33 15.98 -3.51
CA THR A 158 9.52 16.45 -4.92
C THR A 158 9.66 15.22 -5.81
N TYR A 159 8.93 15.14 -6.90
CA TYR A 159 9.35 14.41 -8.10
C TYR A 159 8.30 14.51 -9.19
N THR A 160 8.73 14.89 -10.38
CA THR A 160 8.02 14.66 -11.63
C THR A 160 8.74 13.57 -12.37
N ASP A 161 8.02 12.65 -13.01
CA ASP A 161 8.64 11.80 -14.02
C ASP A 161 9.09 12.66 -15.22
N ASP A 162 9.87 12.10 -16.14
CA ASP A 162 10.33 12.75 -17.36
C ASP A 162 9.18 13.32 -18.24
N LYS A 163 7.93 13.04 -17.88
CA LYS A 163 6.71 13.49 -18.54
C LYS A 163 5.90 14.49 -17.71
N ASN A 164 6.45 15.04 -16.65
CA ASN A 164 5.78 15.95 -15.72
C ASN A 164 4.44 15.40 -15.16
N ARG A 165 4.38 14.11 -14.86
CA ARG A 165 3.17 13.49 -14.30
C ARG A 165 3.38 13.10 -12.85
N THR A 166 2.54 13.62 -11.99
CA THR A 166 2.44 13.17 -10.62
C THR A 166 1.24 12.23 -10.51
N GLN A 167 1.49 10.95 -10.39
CA GLN A 167 0.47 9.93 -10.21
C GLN A 167 0.48 9.45 -8.77
N SER A 168 0.41 10.39 -7.83
CA SER A 168 0.40 10.09 -6.40
C SER A 168 -0.84 10.70 -5.74
N ALA A 169 -1.40 10.00 -4.76
CA ALA A 169 -2.62 10.43 -4.11
C ALA A 169 -2.75 9.90 -2.68
N GLY A 170 -3.58 10.55 -1.89
CA GLY A 170 -3.80 10.21 -0.48
C GLY A 170 -4.28 8.78 -0.23
N PHE A 171 -4.95 8.13 -1.19
CA PHE A 171 -5.38 6.75 -1.06
C PHE A 171 -4.72 5.83 -2.08
N ILE A 172 -4.95 6.01 -3.38
CA ILE A 172 -4.33 5.20 -4.45
C ILE A 172 -3.63 6.12 -5.44
N GLY A 173 -2.33 5.95 -5.61
CA GLY A 173 -1.54 6.79 -6.50
C GLY A 173 -1.96 6.67 -7.96
N ASN A 174 -2.03 5.46 -8.48
CA ASN A 174 -2.45 5.19 -9.85
C ASN A 174 -3.44 4.01 -9.88
N LEU A 175 -4.61 4.20 -10.50
CA LEU A 175 -5.64 3.16 -10.58
C LEU A 175 -6.06 2.95 -12.03
N THR A 176 -5.81 1.75 -12.55
CA THR A 176 -6.00 1.44 -13.97
C THR A 176 -6.81 0.16 -14.19
N GLY A 177 -7.25 -0.05 -15.44
CA GLY A 177 -7.99 -1.23 -15.86
C GLY A 177 -9.42 -1.28 -15.27
N LYS A 178 -10.00 -2.47 -15.26
CA LYS A 178 -11.36 -2.70 -14.72
C LYS A 178 -11.28 -2.80 -13.19
N SER A 179 -11.15 -1.67 -12.53
CA SER A 179 -11.04 -1.61 -11.07
C SER A 179 -12.35 -1.15 -10.44
N SER A 180 -12.66 -1.62 -9.22
CA SER A 180 -13.77 -1.13 -8.42
C SER A 180 -13.33 -0.76 -7.00
N VAL A 181 -13.87 0.34 -6.49
CA VAL A 181 -13.62 0.87 -5.15
C VAL A 181 -14.96 1.15 -4.50
N GLU A 182 -15.33 0.39 -3.49
CA GLU A 182 -16.62 0.51 -2.83
C GLU A 182 -16.50 0.51 -1.29
N TYR A 183 -17.32 1.33 -0.64
CA TYR A 183 -17.34 1.42 0.83
C TYR A 183 -15.96 1.74 1.42
N VAL A 184 -15.30 2.75 0.86
CA VAL A 184 -13.98 3.21 1.32
C VAL A 184 -14.11 4.54 2.02
N PHE A 185 -13.40 4.68 3.13
CA PHE A 185 -13.26 5.93 3.84
C PHE A 185 -11.78 6.28 3.95
N ALA A 186 -11.36 7.36 3.25
CA ALA A 186 -10.01 7.87 3.26
C ALA A 186 -9.95 9.22 3.98
N ALA A 187 -9.14 9.32 5.04
CA ALA A 187 -9.11 10.48 5.94
C ALA A 187 -7.71 11.07 6.15
N GLY A 188 -6.68 10.52 5.52
CA GLY A 188 -5.30 10.99 5.64
C GLY A 188 -5.09 12.38 5.01
N LYS A 189 -4.18 13.15 5.58
CA LYS A 189 -3.76 14.44 5.03
C LYS A 189 -2.80 14.21 3.86
N VAL A 190 -2.89 15.10 2.87
CA VAL A 190 -1.93 15.12 1.77
C VAL A 190 -1.22 16.46 1.80
N ASP A 191 0.07 16.43 2.15
CA ASP A 191 0.92 17.60 2.23
C ASP A 191 1.87 17.67 1.02
N HIS A 192 1.82 18.82 0.37
CA HIS A 192 2.62 19.12 -0.82
C HIS A 192 3.71 20.12 -0.48
N LYS A 193 4.94 19.74 -0.66
CA LYS A 193 6.05 20.70 -0.62
C LYS A 193 6.37 21.33 -1.99
N THR A 194 5.54 21.05 -3.00
CA THR A 194 5.71 21.56 -4.38
C THR A 194 4.40 22.12 -4.92
N SER A 195 4.45 22.93 -5.98
CA SER A 195 3.30 23.55 -6.63
C SER A 195 2.44 22.61 -7.47
N GLU A 196 2.67 21.30 -7.41
CA GLU A 196 1.98 20.32 -8.23
C GLU A 196 0.70 19.80 -7.57
N GLN A 197 -0.32 19.56 -8.39
CA GLN A 197 -1.59 19.01 -7.92
C GLN A 197 -1.44 17.53 -7.56
N LEU A 198 -1.58 17.22 -6.28
CA LEU A 198 -1.84 15.86 -5.84
C LEU A 198 -3.34 15.66 -5.61
N TYR A 199 -3.73 14.43 -5.74
CA TYR A 199 -5.12 14.06 -5.52
C TYR A 199 -5.31 13.54 -4.10
N ASN A 200 -6.38 13.95 -3.43
CA ASN A 200 -6.65 13.48 -2.06
C ASN A 200 -7.10 12.00 -2.03
N PHE A 201 -7.65 11.48 -3.11
CA PHE A 201 -8.20 10.13 -3.15
C PHE A 201 -7.48 9.23 -4.15
N ILE A 202 -7.70 9.41 -5.45
CA ILE A 202 -7.10 8.59 -6.52
C ILE A 202 -6.39 9.51 -7.50
N GLY A 203 -5.11 9.24 -7.77
CA GLY A 203 -4.26 10.10 -8.59
C GLY A 203 -4.61 10.07 -10.07
N THR A 204 -4.69 8.89 -10.67
CA THR A 204 -5.01 8.75 -12.10
C THR A 204 -5.97 7.58 -12.28
N PRO A 205 -7.28 7.82 -12.20
CA PRO A 205 -8.25 6.78 -12.51
C PRO A 205 -8.37 6.61 -14.04
N ASP A 206 -8.39 5.37 -14.52
CA ASP A 206 -8.90 5.10 -15.87
C ASP A 206 -10.43 5.31 -15.83
N ALA A 207 -10.86 6.53 -16.11
CA ALA A 207 -12.23 6.99 -15.89
C ALA A 207 -13.29 6.17 -16.66
N LEU A 208 -12.89 5.50 -17.74
CA LEU A 208 -13.81 4.66 -18.54
C LEU A 208 -13.97 3.24 -17.98
N LYS A 209 -13.10 2.81 -17.08
CA LYS A 209 -13.05 1.44 -16.61
C LYS A 209 -13.07 1.29 -15.08
N THR A 210 -12.84 2.37 -14.36
CA THR A 210 -12.83 2.39 -12.90
C THR A 210 -14.21 2.76 -12.36
N MET A 211 -14.72 1.99 -11.42
CA MET A 211 -15.98 2.27 -10.72
C MET A 211 -15.70 2.61 -9.26
N VAL A 212 -16.14 3.80 -8.83
CA VAL A 212 -16.09 4.23 -7.43
C VAL A 212 -17.51 4.42 -6.92
N LYS A 213 -17.89 3.73 -5.83
CA LYS A 213 -19.20 3.81 -5.21
C LYS A 213 -19.11 3.89 -3.69
N ASN A 214 -20.09 4.57 -3.09
CA ASN A 214 -20.27 4.60 -1.63
C ASN A 214 -18.97 4.86 -0.86
N SER A 215 -18.11 5.72 -1.41
CA SER A 215 -16.78 5.99 -0.87
C SER A 215 -16.65 7.47 -0.53
N PHE A 216 -15.93 7.78 0.55
CA PHE A 216 -15.78 9.11 1.08
C PHE A 216 -14.31 9.45 1.29
N VAL A 217 -13.97 10.70 0.99
CA VAL A 217 -12.65 11.26 1.31
C VAL A 217 -12.87 12.52 2.16
N ILE A 218 -12.09 12.65 3.22
CA ILE A 218 -12.02 13.91 3.94
C ILE A 218 -10.97 14.78 3.25
N GLN A 219 -11.42 15.89 2.69
CA GLN A 219 -10.53 16.97 2.27
C GLN A 219 -10.15 17.78 3.51
N ASN A 220 -8.92 17.63 3.96
CA ASN A 220 -8.38 18.61 4.89
C ASN A 220 -7.97 19.83 4.06
N ALA A 221 -8.78 20.89 4.13
CA ALA A 221 -8.36 22.21 3.71
C ALA A 221 -7.17 22.61 4.60
N GLY A 222 -5.99 22.73 4.02
CA GLY A 222 -4.82 23.29 4.68
C GLY A 222 -4.96 24.79 4.86
#